data_f02e5dc20aa1d36d447a0e8f7dcf3f76
#
_entry.id   f02e5dc20aa1d36d447a0e8f7dcf3f76
#
_cell.length_a   1.000
_cell.length_b   1.000
_cell.length_c   1.000
_cell.angle_alpha   90.00
_cell.angle_beta   90.00
_cell.angle_gamma   90.00
#
_symmetry.space_group_name_H-M   'P 1'
#
loop_
_entity.id
_entity.type
_entity.pdbx_description
1 polymer ?
#
loop_
_entity_poly.entity_id
_entity_poly.type
_entity_poly.pdbx_seq_one_letter_code
_entity_poly.pdbx_strand_id
1 'polypeptide(L)'
;LPKEDKNVLVECGSYKGASSVALSIAAKITNRKLIIYDSFEGLPDDESGPDNKREYPHLKIKGHYESGMYTGTLDEVEQNLKNYGEREFCIIRSGFFNKSLTNHKEKIDLLFLDVDLLTSTKDCIKYLWSHVKDNGYIYTDDSCDLKVVRIWFDKEWWLKNLNQDPPGYIGSGCGINIDKGFSSLGYTIKNPD
;
A
#
# COMPACT_ATOMS: atom_id res chain seq x y z
N LEU A 1 1.30 6.53 -17.59
CA LEU A 1 2.26 7.46 -16.97
C LEU A 1 3.17 8.04 -18.05
N PRO A 2 3.44 9.37 -18.10
CA PRO A 2 4.36 9.99 -19.04
C PRO A 2 5.77 9.42 -18.89
N LYS A 3 6.50 9.21 -19.99
CA LYS A 3 7.84 8.60 -19.96
C LYS A 3 8.96 9.54 -19.48
N GLU A 4 8.68 10.82 -19.36
CA GLU A 4 9.70 11.86 -19.13
C GLU A 4 9.99 12.15 -17.66
N ASP A 5 9.11 11.75 -16.74
CA ASP A 5 9.26 11.95 -15.31
C ASP A 5 10.19 10.90 -14.70
N LYS A 6 11.18 11.34 -13.93
CA LYS A 6 12.09 10.47 -13.15
C LYS A 6 11.48 10.01 -11.81
N ASN A 7 10.18 10.13 -11.65
CA ASN A 7 9.47 9.71 -10.43
C ASN A 7 9.45 8.18 -10.34
N VAL A 8 9.14 7.68 -9.15
CA VAL A 8 9.17 6.25 -8.87
C VAL A 8 7.75 5.67 -8.73
N LEU A 9 7.66 4.36 -8.85
CA LEU A 9 6.55 3.57 -8.32
C LEU A 9 6.95 3.13 -6.91
N VAL A 10 6.00 3.10 -5.99
CA VAL A 10 6.23 2.63 -4.61
C VAL A 10 5.21 1.56 -4.28
N GLU A 11 5.68 0.48 -3.68
CA GLU A 11 4.87 -0.58 -3.09
C GLU A 11 5.16 -0.65 -1.58
N CYS A 12 4.12 -0.70 -0.78
CA CYS A 12 4.18 -0.97 0.64
C CYS A 12 3.40 -2.26 0.93
N GLY A 13 4.11 -3.27 1.46
CA GLY A 13 3.59 -4.63 1.58
C GLY A 13 3.81 -5.43 0.30
N SER A 14 4.69 -6.41 0.36
CA SER A 14 5.05 -7.24 -0.79
C SER A 14 4.73 -8.72 -0.57
N TYR A 15 4.57 -9.15 0.68
CA TYR A 15 4.40 -10.55 1.05
C TYR A 15 5.47 -11.42 0.38
N LYS A 16 5.09 -12.28 -0.58
CA LYS A 16 6.00 -13.12 -1.37
C LYS A 16 6.37 -12.52 -2.73
N GLY A 17 5.97 -11.28 -3.00
CA GLY A 17 6.40 -10.51 -4.17
C GLY A 17 5.55 -10.70 -5.43
N ALA A 18 4.32 -11.19 -5.36
CA ALA A 18 3.49 -11.36 -6.56
C ALA A 18 3.11 -10.01 -7.19
N SER A 19 2.66 -9.05 -6.39
CA SER A 19 2.40 -7.66 -6.82
C SER A 19 3.69 -6.96 -7.22
N SER A 20 4.78 -7.17 -6.48
CA SER A 20 6.12 -6.64 -6.79
C SER A 20 6.59 -7.05 -8.20
N VAL A 21 6.37 -8.31 -8.58
CA VAL A 21 6.68 -8.80 -9.93
C VAL A 21 5.91 -8.01 -10.99
N ALA A 22 4.59 -7.86 -10.84
CA ALA A 22 3.77 -7.12 -11.79
C ALA A 22 4.18 -5.63 -11.86
N LEU A 23 4.40 -4.98 -10.71
CA LEU A 23 4.82 -3.59 -10.63
C LEU A 23 6.23 -3.37 -11.18
N SER A 24 7.16 -4.34 -11.05
CA SER A 24 8.49 -4.25 -11.64
C SER A 24 8.46 -4.24 -13.17
N ILE A 25 7.57 -5.02 -13.77
CA ILE A 25 7.35 -5.01 -15.22
C ILE A 25 6.79 -3.64 -15.66
N ALA A 26 5.83 -3.08 -14.91
CA ALA A 26 5.31 -1.75 -15.16
C ALA A 26 6.41 -0.67 -15.02
N ALA A 27 7.28 -0.81 -14.03
CA ALA A 27 8.43 0.09 -13.83
C ALA A 27 9.37 0.06 -15.05
N LYS A 28 9.73 -1.11 -15.57
CA LYS A 28 10.53 -1.25 -16.77
C LYS A 28 9.86 -0.62 -18.00
N ILE A 29 8.59 -0.93 -18.26
CA ILE A 29 7.85 -0.41 -19.42
C ILE A 29 7.78 1.11 -19.39
N THR A 30 7.67 1.70 -18.19
CA THR A 30 7.58 3.16 -18.01
C THR A 30 8.93 3.82 -17.78
N ASN A 31 10.04 3.06 -17.81
CA ASN A 31 11.41 3.50 -17.52
C ASN A 31 11.54 4.19 -16.15
N ARG A 32 10.95 3.57 -15.11
CA ARG A 32 10.98 4.02 -13.72
C ARG A 32 11.68 3.00 -12.83
N LYS A 33 11.93 3.37 -11.59
CA LYS A 33 12.25 2.40 -10.53
C LYS A 33 11.00 2.08 -9.71
N LEU A 34 10.91 0.86 -9.23
CA LEU A 34 9.99 0.42 -8.20
C LEU A 34 10.74 0.39 -6.87
N ILE A 35 10.23 1.10 -5.87
CA ILE A 35 10.72 0.99 -4.49
C ILE A 35 9.73 0.14 -3.72
N ILE A 36 10.22 -0.96 -3.14
CA ILE A 36 9.44 -1.93 -2.38
C ILE A 36 9.79 -1.75 -0.90
N TYR A 37 8.78 -1.49 -0.09
CA TYR A 37 8.88 -1.43 1.36
C TYR A 37 8.14 -2.61 1.98
N ASP A 38 8.84 -3.39 2.78
CA ASP A 38 8.26 -4.49 3.56
C ASP A 38 9.12 -4.73 4.80
N SER A 39 8.52 -5.26 5.87
CA SER A 39 9.27 -5.70 7.04
C SER A 39 10.06 -6.97 6.77
N PHE A 40 9.52 -7.85 5.91
CA PHE A 40 9.91 -9.24 5.71
C PHE A 40 9.81 -10.09 6.99
N GLU A 41 9.06 -9.58 7.96
CA GLU A 41 8.77 -10.21 9.24
C GLU A 41 7.26 -10.47 9.43
N GLY A 42 6.45 -10.10 8.41
CA GLY A 42 4.99 -10.14 8.45
C GLY A 42 4.40 -8.93 9.17
N LEU A 43 3.13 -9.06 9.58
CA LEU A 43 2.42 -7.97 10.26
C LEU A 43 3.08 -7.63 11.61
N PRO A 44 3.14 -6.34 11.96
CA PRO A 44 3.67 -5.92 13.26
C PRO A 44 2.79 -6.39 14.41
N ASP A 45 3.36 -6.41 15.61
CA ASP A 45 2.61 -6.55 16.83
C ASP A 45 1.78 -5.28 17.03
N ASP A 46 0.47 -5.40 16.91
CA ASP A 46 -0.46 -4.29 17.19
C ASP A 46 -0.95 -4.38 18.64
N GLU A 47 -0.22 -3.75 19.53
CA GLU A 47 -0.58 -3.64 20.95
C GLU A 47 -1.90 -2.87 21.16
N SER A 48 -2.38 -2.16 20.16
CA SER A 48 -3.61 -1.36 20.26
C SER A 48 -4.90 -2.21 20.22
N GLY A 49 -4.79 -3.49 19.91
CA GLY A 49 -5.86 -4.50 19.99
C GLY A 49 -7.11 -4.29 19.10
N PRO A 50 -7.63 -3.08 18.87
CA PRO A 50 -8.79 -2.91 17.99
C PRO A 50 -8.45 -2.95 16.49
N ASP A 51 -7.20 -2.74 16.09
CA ASP A 51 -6.81 -2.68 14.69
C ASP A 51 -6.62 -4.07 14.05
N ASN A 52 -6.45 -5.09 14.84
CA ASN A 52 -6.31 -6.47 14.38
C ASN A 52 -7.62 -7.15 13.94
N LYS A 53 -8.76 -6.45 13.99
CA LYS A 53 -10.07 -6.99 13.57
C LYS A 53 -10.48 -6.41 12.24
N ARG A 54 -10.66 -7.26 11.25
CA ARG A 54 -11.23 -6.89 9.95
C ARG A 54 -12.72 -6.52 10.09
N GLU A 55 -13.13 -5.43 9.45
CA GLU A 55 -14.52 -5.03 9.35
C GLU A 55 -15.07 -5.28 7.93
N TYR A 56 -15.70 -6.42 7.73
CA TYR A 56 -16.44 -6.76 6.51
C TYR A 56 -17.94 -6.71 6.76
N PRO A 57 -18.65 -5.60 6.52
CA PRO A 57 -20.05 -5.44 6.91
C PRO A 57 -21.02 -6.40 6.21
N HIS A 58 -20.65 -6.89 5.02
CA HIS A 58 -21.46 -7.83 4.23
C HIS A 58 -21.06 -9.30 4.40
N LEU A 59 -19.93 -9.55 5.03
CA LEU A 59 -19.51 -10.88 5.44
C LEU A 59 -19.70 -10.94 6.95
N LYS A 60 -20.54 -11.82 7.44
CA LYS A 60 -20.68 -12.06 8.90
C LYS A 60 -19.41 -12.71 9.50
N ILE A 61 -18.28 -12.57 8.82
CA ILE A 61 -16.98 -13.13 9.18
C ILE A 61 -16.16 -12.02 9.83
N LYS A 62 -15.77 -12.25 11.08
CA LYS A 62 -14.76 -11.43 11.76
C LYS A 62 -13.42 -12.12 11.57
N GLY A 63 -12.58 -11.58 10.71
CA GLY A 63 -11.19 -11.97 10.60
C GLY A 63 -10.37 -11.36 11.74
N HIS A 64 -9.30 -12.00 12.11
CA HIS A 64 -8.27 -11.45 12.99
C HIS A 64 -6.96 -11.41 12.23
N TYR A 65 -6.21 -10.33 12.41
CA TYR A 65 -4.81 -10.25 12.07
C TYR A 65 -3.99 -10.63 13.30
N GLU A 66 -2.95 -11.42 13.10
CA GLU A 66 -1.99 -11.78 14.14
C GLU A 66 -0.60 -11.33 13.74
N SER A 67 0.24 -10.99 14.72
CA SER A 67 1.65 -10.67 14.48
C SER A 67 2.33 -11.79 13.71
N GLY A 68 3.14 -11.42 12.71
CA GLY A 68 3.84 -12.37 11.84
C GLY A 68 2.98 -13.01 10.73
N MET A 69 1.68 -12.74 10.65
CA MET A 69 0.90 -13.15 9.48
C MET A 69 1.42 -12.46 8.21
N TYR A 70 1.20 -13.11 7.06
CA TYR A 70 1.67 -12.63 5.74
C TYR A 70 3.19 -12.42 5.67
N THR A 71 3.96 -13.22 6.39
CA THR A 71 5.42 -13.22 6.27
C THR A 71 5.84 -13.77 4.92
N GLY A 72 6.52 -12.94 4.13
CA GLY A 72 7.35 -13.35 2.99
C GLY A 72 8.78 -12.94 3.29
N THR A 73 9.75 -13.82 3.06
CA THR A 73 11.16 -13.48 3.31
C THR A 73 11.73 -12.62 2.18
N LEU A 74 12.74 -11.82 2.51
CA LEU A 74 13.46 -11.03 1.50
C LEU A 74 13.98 -11.92 0.36
N ASP A 75 14.50 -13.11 0.69
CA ASP A 75 15.03 -14.06 -0.29
C ASP A 75 13.94 -14.58 -1.24
N GLU A 76 12.72 -14.85 -0.73
CA GLU A 76 11.59 -15.25 -1.58
C GLU A 76 11.21 -14.13 -2.58
N VAL A 77 11.12 -12.89 -2.11
CA VAL A 77 10.81 -11.73 -2.96
C VAL A 77 11.90 -11.49 -3.99
N GLU A 78 13.17 -11.53 -3.58
CA GLU A 78 14.32 -11.42 -4.47
C GLU A 78 14.32 -12.51 -5.55
N GLN A 79 14.02 -13.76 -5.17
CA GLN A 79 13.97 -14.88 -6.09
C GLN A 79 12.81 -14.76 -7.09
N ASN A 80 11.64 -14.33 -6.62
CA ASN A 80 10.47 -14.14 -7.47
C ASN A 80 10.67 -12.99 -8.46
N LEU A 81 11.27 -11.87 -8.02
CA LEU A 81 11.64 -10.78 -8.91
C LEU A 81 12.66 -11.19 -9.99
N LYS A 82 13.66 -12.03 -9.65
CA LYS A 82 14.65 -12.55 -10.61
C LYS A 82 14.03 -13.52 -11.61
N ASN A 83 13.10 -14.35 -11.17
CA ASN A 83 12.53 -15.41 -12.01
C ASN A 83 11.40 -14.92 -12.91
N TYR A 84 10.58 -13.99 -12.42
CA TYR A 84 9.30 -13.62 -13.04
C TYR A 84 9.13 -12.12 -13.27
N GLY A 85 9.98 -11.29 -12.68
CA GLY A 85 9.90 -9.83 -12.73
C GLY A 85 11.12 -9.18 -13.36
N GLU A 86 11.29 -7.91 -13.05
CA GLU A 86 12.38 -7.07 -13.55
C GLU A 86 13.21 -6.54 -12.37
N ARG A 87 13.98 -7.44 -11.75
CA ARG A 87 14.73 -7.17 -10.51
C ARG A 87 15.64 -5.94 -10.59
N GLU A 88 16.24 -5.69 -11.73
CA GLU A 88 17.10 -4.52 -11.95
C GLU A 88 16.38 -3.17 -11.86
N PHE A 89 15.06 -3.16 -12.00
CA PHE A 89 14.23 -1.96 -11.83
C PHE A 89 13.78 -1.76 -10.38
N CYS A 90 14.08 -2.68 -9.46
CA CYS A 90 13.61 -2.66 -8.09
C CYS A 90 14.67 -2.18 -7.10
N ILE A 91 14.23 -1.40 -6.10
CA ILE A 91 14.99 -1.02 -4.90
C ILE A 91 14.19 -1.56 -3.72
N ILE A 92 14.79 -2.42 -2.90
CA ILE A 92 14.11 -3.00 -1.73
C ILE A 92 14.59 -2.28 -0.49
N ARG A 93 13.66 -1.88 0.37
CA ARG A 93 13.89 -1.20 1.64
C ARG A 93 13.18 -1.96 2.76
N SER A 94 13.96 -2.69 3.56
CA SER A 94 13.46 -3.52 4.66
C SER A 94 13.14 -2.71 5.91
N GLY A 95 12.10 -3.12 6.63
CA GLY A 95 11.71 -2.63 7.94
C GLY A 95 10.25 -2.20 8.02
N PHE A 96 9.72 -2.16 9.23
CA PHE A 96 8.37 -1.65 9.50
C PHE A 96 8.21 -0.20 9.06
N PHE A 97 7.04 0.17 8.55
CA PHE A 97 6.76 1.43 7.85
C PHE A 97 7.06 2.67 8.69
N ASN A 98 6.78 2.64 9.99
CA ASN A 98 7.08 3.73 10.90
C ASN A 98 8.58 4.07 11.01
N LYS A 99 9.46 3.20 10.51
CA LYS A 99 10.92 3.40 10.46
C LYS A 99 11.44 3.52 9.04
N SER A 100 11.08 2.56 8.16
CA SER A 100 11.65 2.47 6.82
C SER A 100 11.22 3.62 5.91
N LEU A 101 10.01 4.18 6.09
CA LEU A 101 9.49 5.27 5.27
C LEU A 101 10.05 6.66 5.63
N THR A 102 10.61 6.83 6.82
CA THR A 102 11.07 8.15 7.33
C THR A 102 12.15 8.81 6.45
N ASN A 103 12.86 8.01 5.67
CA ASN A 103 13.94 8.46 4.79
C ASN A 103 13.57 8.45 3.30
N HIS A 104 12.30 8.31 2.95
CA HIS A 104 11.86 8.40 1.57
C HIS A 104 12.07 9.83 1.04
N LYS A 105 12.57 9.97 -0.20
CA LYS A 105 12.89 11.28 -0.80
C LYS A 105 12.38 11.45 -2.21
N GLU A 106 12.11 10.35 -2.88
CA GLU A 106 11.74 10.32 -4.29
C GLU A 106 10.30 10.80 -4.50
N LYS A 107 10.02 11.48 -5.62
CA LYS A 107 8.64 11.77 -6.02
C LYS A 107 7.95 10.52 -6.55
N ILE A 108 6.70 10.32 -6.18
CA ILE A 108 5.93 9.10 -6.43
C ILE A 108 4.87 9.38 -7.50
N ASP A 109 4.89 8.62 -8.59
CA ASP A 109 3.83 8.62 -9.61
C ASP A 109 2.66 7.70 -9.24
N LEU A 110 2.97 6.56 -8.63
CA LEU A 110 2.02 5.56 -8.20
C LEU A 110 2.48 4.97 -6.88
N LEU A 111 1.58 4.98 -5.90
CA LEU A 111 1.73 4.32 -4.62
C LEU A 111 0.74 3.14 -4.54
N PHE A 112 1.24 1.95 -4.27
CA PHE A 112 0.44 0.75 -4.03
C PHE A 112 0.58 0.35 -2.56
N LEU A 113 -0.55 0.24 -1.88
CA LEU A 113 -0.65 -0.14 -0.46
C LEU A 113 -1.39 -1.47 -0.34
N ASP A 114 -0.69 -2.47 0.17
CA ASP A 114 -1.23 -3.79 0.53
C ASP A 114 -0.66 -4.13 1.91
N VAL A 115 -1.20 -3.45 2.93
CA VAL A 115 -0.59 -3.38 4.27
C VAL A 115 -1.53 -3.87 5.38
N ASP A 116 -2.71 -4.33 5.00
CA ASP A 116 -3.72 -4.96 5.85
C ASP A 116 -4.23 -4.09 7.02
N LEU A 117 -3.35 -3.47 7.79
CA LEU A 117 -3.68 -2.77 9.03
C LEU A 117 -3.93 -1.27 8.82
N LEU A 118 -4.91 -0.73 9.53
CA LEU A 118 -5.18 0.72 9.53
C LEU A 118 -3.97 1.52 10.04
N THR A 119 -3.24 1.01 11.06
CA THR A 119 -2.02 1.65 11.57
C THR A 119 -0.94 1.71 10.51
N SER A 120 -0.70 0.62 9.78
CA SER A 120 0.24 0.55 8.67
C SER A 120 -0.18 1.50 7.53
N THR A 121 -1.48 1.53 7.18
CA THR A 121 -2.02 2.47 6.18
C THR A 121 -1.79 3.93 6.59
N LYS A 122 -2.04 4.27 7.86
CA LYS A 122 -1.79 5.61 8.41
C LYS A 122 -0.32 6.00 8.34
N ASP A 123 0.59 5.09 8.65
CA ASP A 123 2.03 5.35 8.54
C ASP A 123 2.41 5.59 7.07
N CYS A 124 1.95 4.77 6.15
CA CYS A 124 2.20 4.96 4.72
C CYS A 124 1.70 6.34 4.23
N ILE A 125 0.47 6.70 4.55
CA ILE A 125 -0.09 8.00 4.17
C ILE A 125 0.74 9.13 4.80
N LYS A 126 1.01 9.06 6.10
CA LYS A 126 1.74 10.10 6.84
C LYS A 126 3.12 10.41 6.25
N TYR A 127 3.88 9.38 5.88
CA TYR A 127 5.24 9.56 5.39
C TYR A 127 5.33 9.74 3.87
N LEU A 128 4.39 9.20 3.09
CA LEU A 128 4.51 9.19 1.64
C LEU A 128 3.60 10.20 0.92
N TRP A 129 2.52 10.69 1.56
CA TRP A 129 1.56 11.58 0.91
C TRP A 129 2.20 12.81 0.27
N SER A 130 3.10 13.50 0.98
CA SER A 130 3.80 14.68 0.45
C SER A 130 4.73 14.39 -0.72
N HIS A 131 5.11 13.13 -0.89
CA HIS A 131 5.96 12.67 -1.99
C HIS A 131 5.16 12.25 -3.22
N VAL A 132 3.89 11.87 -3.06
CA VAL A 132 3.00 11.62 -4.21
C VAL A 132 2.84 12.91 -4.99
N LYS A 133 3.07 12.87 -6.28
CA LYS A 133 2.87 14.03 -7.16
C LYS A 133 1.40 14.39 -7.31
N ASP A 134 1.11 15.61 -7.73
CA ASP A 134 -0.23 16.02 -8.10
C ASP A 134 -0.74 15.15 -9.25
N ASN A 135 -2.00 14.72 -9.15
CA ASN A 135 -2.61 13.72 -10.01
C ASN A 135 -1.93 12.33 -9.95
N GLY A 136 -1.10 12.07 -8.94
CA GLY A 136 -0.55 10.74 -8.66
C GLY A 136 -1.61 9.80 -8.11
N TYR A 137 -1.47 8.53 -8.42
CA TYR A 137 -2.42 7.50 -8.01
C TYR A 137 -1.96 6.77 -6.75
N ILE A 138 -2.89 6.58 -5.82
CA ILE A 138 -2.69 5.76 -4.63
C ILE A 138 -3.72 4.62 -4.69
N TYR A 139 -3.24 3.39 -4.87
CA TYR A 139 -4.05 2.18 -4.84
C TYR A 139 -3.93 1.49 -3.49
N THR A 140 -5.02 0.92 -2.99
CA THR A 140 -5.01 0.03 -1.83
C THR A 140 -5.70 -1.28 -2.17
N ASP A 141 -5.15 -2.41 -1.70
CA ASP A 141 -5.78 -3.72 -1.86
C ASP A 141 -6.90 -3.96 -0.82
N ASP A 142 -6.86 -3.25 0.29
CA ASP A 142 -7.76 -3.43 1.43
C ASP A 142 -9.09 -2.67 1.32
N SER A 143 -9.61 -2.42 0.12
CA SER A 143 -10.85 -1.65 -0.06
C SER A 143 -12.11 -2.36 0.47
N CYS A 144 -12.01 -3.64 0.77
CA CYS A 144 -13.08 -4.39 1.44
C CYS A 144 -13.11 -4.18 2.97
N ASP A 145 -12.03 -3.72 3.58
CA ASP A 145 -12.00 -3.42 5.02
C ASP A 145 -12.44 -1.98 5.28
N LEU A 146 -13.58 -1.81 5.97
CA LEU A 146 -14.12 -0.49 6.27
C LEU A 146 -13.21 0.38 7.13
N LYS A 147 -12.38 -0.19 7.99
CA LYS A 147 -11.44 0.59 8.78
C LYS A 147 -10.41 1.28 7.88
N VAL A 148 -9.86 0.52 6.93
CA VAL A 148 -8.91 1.05 5.95
C VAL A 148 -9.58 2.09 5.05
N VAL A 149 -10.79 1.81 4.56
CA VAL A 149 -11.51 2.76 3.70
C VAL A 149 -11.84 4.07 4.42
N ARG A 150 -12.25 4.01 5.69
CA ARG A 150 -12.64 5.20 6.46
C ARG A 150 -11.55 6.24 6.59
N ILE A 151 -10.27 5.86 6.57
CA ILE A 151 -9.18 6.83 6.67
C ILE A 151 -9.21 7.87 5.53
N TRP A 152 -9.66 7.49 4.34
CA TRP A 152 -9.72 8.35 3.18
C TRP A 152 -10.83 9.41 3.25
N PHE A 153 -11.63 9.39 4.31
CA PHE A 153 -12.72 10.33 4.62
C PHE A 153 -12.58 10.94 6.02
N ASP A 154 -11.58 10.56 6.81
CA ASP A 154 -11.38 11.01 8.19
C ASP A 154 -10.76 12.39 8.23
N LYS A 155 -11.62 13.42 8.15
CA LYS A 155 -11.20 14.82 8.15
C LYS A 155 -10.37 15.22 9.37
N GLU A 156 -10.69 14.70 10.56
CA GLU A 156 -9.96 15.03 11.78
C GLU A 156 -8.52 14.49 11.71
N TRP A 157 -8.35 13.23 11.29
CA TRP A 157 -7.03 12.65 11.15
C TRP A 157 -6.19 13.37 10.09
N TRP A 158 -6.77 13.68 8.91
CA TRP A 158 -6.07 14.34 7.82
C TRP A 158 -5.63 15.76 8.18
N LEU A 159 -6.51 16.57 8.78
CA LEU A 159 -6.15 17.91 9.24
C LEU A 159 -5.05 17.88 10.31
N LYS A 160 -5.14 16.97 11.28
CA LYS A 160 -4.17 16.84 12.36
C LYS A 160 -2.78 16.41 11.87
N ASN A 161 -2.70 15.48 10.91
CA ASN A 161 -1.45 14.85 10.52
C ASN A 161 -0.82 15.43 9.27
N LEU A 162 -1.62 15.95 8.35
CA LEU A 162 -1.18 16.41 7.03
C LEU A 162 -1.61 17.86 6.72
N ASN A 163 -2.40 18.48 7.57
CA ASN A 163 -2.96 19.82 7.36
C ASN A 163 -3.74 19.97 6.04
N GLN A 164 -4.44 18.92 5.64
CA GLN A 164 -5.21 18.84 4.39
C GLN A 164 -6.56 18.20 4.64
N ASP A 165 -7.53 18.44 3.76
CA ASP A 165 -8.77 17.67 3.72
C ASP A 165 -8.52 16.28 3.13
N PRO A 166 -9.29 15.23 3.54
CA PRO A 166 -9.16 13.91 2.98
C PRO A 166 -9.51 13.90 1.49
N PRO A 167 -8.80 13.11 0.66
CA PRO A 167 -8.99 13.14 -0.79
C PRO A 167 -10.26 12.42 -1.28
N GLY A 168 -10.92 11.66 -0.39
CA GLY A 168 -11.94 10.70 -0.80
C GLY A 168 -11.35 9.44 -1.40
N TYR A 169 -12.23 8.51 -1.82
CA TYR A 169 -11.78 7.19 -2.23
C TYR A 169 -12.79 6.50 -3.14
N ILE A 170 -12.29 5.76 -4.13
CA ILE A 170 -13.10 4.93 -5.03
C ILE A 170 -12.72 3.48 -4.79
N GLY A 171 -13.60 2.72 -4.12
CA GLY A 171 -13.42 1.29 -3.85
C GLY A 171 -14.14 0.43 -4.88
N SER A 172 -13.47 -0.60 -5.37
CA SER A 172 -14.05 -1.54 -6.35
C SER A 172 -14.72 -2.76 -5.73
N GLY A 173 -14.37 -3.13 -4.52
CA GLY A 173 -14.88 -4.33 -3.83
C GLY A 173 -16.00 -4.07 -2.83
N CYS A 174 -16.30 -2.81 -2.51
CA CYS A 174 -17.30 -2.48 -1.48
C CYS A 174 -18.71 -2.91 -1.89
N GLY A 175 -19.32 -3.77 -1.08
CA GLY A 175 -20.70 -4.23 -1.29
C GLY A 175 -20.87 -5.38 -2.28
N ILE A 176 -19.81 -5.89 -2.87
CA ILE A 176 -19.87 -7.06 -3.79
C ILE A 176 -19.54 -8.33 -3.00
N ASN A 177 -20.19 -9.43 -3.34
CA ASN A 177 -19.95 -10.69 -2.68
C ASN A 177 -18.58 -11.27 -3.01
N ILE A 178 -17.74 -11.40 -2.01
CA ILE A 178 -16.35 -11.88 -2.10
C ILE A 178 -16.23 -13.30 -2.69
N ASP A 179 -17.24 -14.14 -2.47
CA ASP A 179 -17.27 -15.53 -2.98
C ASP A 179 -17.30 -15.61 -4.50
N LYS A 180 -17.48 -14.48 -5.18
CA LYS A 180 -17.55 -14.40 -6.65
C LYS A 180 -16.29 -13.83 -7.30
N GLY A 181 -15.19 -13.71 -6.55
CA GLY A 181 -13.88 -13.36 -7.11
C GLY A 181 -13.79 -11.91 -7.62
N PHE A 182 -14.26 -10.96 -6.86
CA PHE A 182 -14.07 -9.54 -7.14
C PHE A 182 -12.73 -9.02 -6.61
N SER A 183 -12.31 -7.87 -7.11
CA SER A 183 -11.12 -7.17 -6.62
C SER A 183 -11.41 -6.41 -5.33
N SER A 184 -10.50 -6.52 -4.34
CA SER A 184 -10.46 -5.65 -3.16
C SER A 184 -9.76 -4.31 -3.42
N LEU A 185 -9.32 -4.08 -4.66
CA LEU A 185 -8.59 -2.89 -5.04
C LEU A 185 -9.47 -1.65 -5.08
N GLY A 186 -9.01 -0.61 -4.43
CA GLY A 186 -9.57 0.73 -4.55
C GLY A 186 -8.48 1.76 -4.77
N TYR A 187 -8.84 3.01 -4.99
CA TYR A 187 -7.86 4.05 -5.23
C TYR A 187 -8.34 5.46 -4.87
N THR A 188 -7.39 6.34 -4.68
CA THR A 188 -7.58 7.79 -4.72
C THR A 188 -6.55 8.45 -5.64
N ILE A 189 -6.80 9.70 -5.98
CA ILE A 189 -5.87 10.54 -6.75
C ILE A 189 -5.53 11.74 -5.89
N LYS A 190 -4.25 12.05 -5.77
CA LYS A 190 -3.83 13.26 -5.08
C LYS A 190 -4.25 14.48 -5.92
N ASN A 191 -5.18 15.27 -5.40
CA ASN A 191 -5.56 16.52 -6.02
C ASN A 191 -4.39 17.53 -5.95
N PRO A 192 -4.20 18.38 -6.95
CA PRO A 192 -3.29 19.51 -6.85
C PRO A 192 -3.77 20.44 -5.73
N ASP A 193 -2.81 20.97 -4.98
CA ASP A 193 -3.05 21.99 -3.94
C ASP A 193 -3.48 23.33 -4.56
#